data_edba620d9c0669e01637abb553d86ed5
#
_entry.id   edba620d9c0669e01637abb553d86ed5
#
_cell.length_a   1.000
_cell.length_b   1.000
_cell.length_c   1.000
_cell.angle_alpha   90.00
_cell.angle_beta   90.00
_cell.angle_gamma   90.00
#
_symmetry.space_group_name_H-M   'P 1'
#
loop_
_entity.id
_entity.type
_entity.pdbx_description
1 polymer ?
#
loop_
_entity_poly.entity_id
_entity_poly.type
_entity_poly.pdbx_seq_one_letter_code
_entity_poly.pdbx_strand_id
1 'polypeptide(L)'
;MKRLVNRLSGACLYVLLALIVGMSSCEDDANDWTVNKNYDALFRPLTFDKSATDATSVTLRYSQIVNAKVYIFEFYTDSLEFNAENYVRTDTILKDTLTVFSESNTPMRVEYRTLFQEFNGSTQYSVRMKGEDAQGKASTYVSVAFKTPDEQLFTGVEVTANSATLTWEETNRVTHLTLAQMVDTKYGEEKQIDLTSEDIAACSKTLSQLENGATYRVRILRTVLYMEAVVFHIGGGAVQ
;
A
#
# COMPACT_ATOMS: atom_id res chain seq x y z
N MET A 1 -12.68 -47.47 -73.09
CA MET A 1 -12.94 -47.59 -71.64
C MET A 1 -11.69 -47.88 -70.75
N LYS A 2 -10.64 -48.63 -71.22
CA LYS A 2 -9.46 -48.94 -70.40
C LYS A 2 -8.55 -47.76 -70.03
N ARG A 3 -8.52 -46.64 -70.74
CA ARG A 3 -7.65 -45.50 -70.45
C ARG A 3 -8.21 -44.53 -69.43
N LEU A 4 -9.52 -44.56 -69.15
CA LEU A 4 -10.16 -43.71 -68.13
C LEU A 4 -9.97 -44.30 -66.72
N VAL A 5 -10.02 -45.62 -66.60
CA VAL A 5 -9.85 -46.31 -65.31
C VAL A 5 -8.46 -46.12 -64.72
N ASN A 6 -7.41 -46.12 -65.59
CA ASN A 6 -6.03 -45.94 -65.12
C ASN A 6 -5.73 -44.47 -64.63
N ARG A 7 -6.45 -43.47 -65.16
CA ARG A 7 -6.31 -42.06 -64.68
C ARG A 7 -7.03 -41.82 -63.38
N LEU A 8 -8.15 -42.49 -63.11
CA LEU A 8 -8.86 -42.42 -61.84
C LEU A 8 -8.09 -43.13 -60.71
N SER A 9 -7.44 -44.23 -61.04
CA SER A 9 -6.60 -44.96 -60.09
C SER A 9 -5.38 -44.13 -59.61
N GLY A 10 -4.72 -43.38 -60.51
CA GLY A 10 -3.58 -42.53 -60.15
C GLY A 10 -4.03 -41.33 -59.29
N ALA A 11 -5.13 -40.67 -59.63
CA ALA A 11 -5.64 -39.53 -58.83
C ALA A 11 -6.08 -39.97 -57.44
N CYS A 12 -6.68 -41.16 -57.28
CA CYS A 12 -7.06 -41.67 -55.97
C CYS A 12 -5.84 -42.03 -55.11
N LEU A 13 -4.75 -42.51 -55.73
CA LEU A 13 -3.51 -42.81 -55.02
C LEU A 13 -2.82 -41.54 -54.50
N TYR A 14 -2.82 -40.47 -55.27
CA TYR A 14 -2.24 -39.19 -54.85
C TYR A 14 -3.05 -38.51 -53.71
N VAL A 15 -4.37 -38.60 -53.75
CA VAL A 15 -5.27 -38.10 -52.71
C VAL A 15 -5.08 -38.91 -51.41
N LEU A 16 -4.91 -40.28 -51.54
CA LEU A 16 -4.63 -41.10 -50.37
C LEU A 16 -3.24 -40.83 -49.76
N LEU A 17 -2.23 -40.60 -50.62
CA LEU A 17 -0.87 -40.23 -50.17
C LEU A 17 -0.85 -38.88 -49.52
N ALA A 18 -1.58 -37.91 -50.05
CA ALA A 18 -1.71 -36.54 -49.44
C ALA A 18 -2.44 -36.58 -48.08
N LEU A 19 -3.43 -37.44 -47.90
CA LEU A 19 -4.10 -37.67 -46.63
C LEU A 19 -3.19 -38.29 -45.57
N ILE A 20 -2.28 -39.21 -45.97
CA ILE A 20 -1.35 -39.87 -45.05
C ILE A 20 -0.26 -38.89 -44.59
N VAL A 21 0.23 -38.01 -45.49
CA VAL A 21 1.26 -36.97 -45.14
C VAL A 21 0.62 -35.86 -44.30
N GLY A 22 -0.67 -35.58 -44.45
CA GLY A 22 -1.39 -34.59 -43.61
C GLY A 22 -1.68 -35.03 -42.18
N MET A 23 -1.61 -36.35 -41.89
CA MET A 23 -1.84 -36.87 -40.54
C MET A 23 -0.58 -37.08 -39.71
N SER A 24 0.60 -36.92 -40.29
CA SER A 24 1.87 -37.03 -39.56
C SER A 24 2.41 -35.72 -39.04
N SER A 25 1.62 -34.63 -39.10
CA SER A 25 2.01 -33.29 -38.64
C SER A 25 1.40 -32.88 -37.30
N CYS A 26 1.11 -33.85 -36.46
CA CYS A 26 0.80 -33.60 -35.05
C CYS A 26 1.45 -34.69 -34.23
N GLU A 27 2.75 -34.81 -34.28
CA GLU A 27 3.48 -35.25 -33.09
C GLU A 27 3.42 -34.05 -32.13
N ASP A 28 2.47 -34.17 -31.22
CA ASP A 28 2.26 -33.23 -30.14
C ASP A 28 3.48 -33.19 -29.23
N ASP A 29 4.37 -32.25 -29.47
CA ASP A 29 5.20 -31.66 -28.38
C ASP A 29 4.34 -31.04 -27.29
N ALA A 30 3.01 -30.98 -27.52
CA ALA A 30 2.02 -30.46 -26.56
C ALA A 30 1.80 -31.40 -25.36
N ASN A 31 2.24 -32.66 -25.41
CA ASN A 31 2.13 -33.59 -24.28
C ASN A 31 3.44 -33.74 -23.49
N ASP A 32 4.53 -33.12 -23.90
CA ASP A 32 5.70 -33.00 -23.05
C ASP A 32 5.54 -31.88 -22.03
N TRP A 33 4.46 -31.97 -21.25
CA TRP A 33 4.30 -31.25 -19.99
C TRP A 33 5.31 -31.86 -19.01
N THR A 34 6.59 -31.75 -19.31
CA THR A 34 7.63 -31.88 -18.30
C THR A 34 7.43 -30.73 -17.33
N VAL A 35 6.49 -30.93 -16.38
CA VAL A 35 6.42 -30.09 -15.19
C VAL A 35 7.80 -30.12 -14.59
N ASN A 36 8.57 -29.06 -14.84
CA ASN A 36 9.86 -28.90 -14.22
C ASN A 36 9.62 -28.89 -12.70
N LYS A 37 9.77 -30.05 -12.06
CA LYS A 37 9.53 -30.25 -10.63
C LYS A 37 10.53 -29.48 -9.76
N ASN A 38 11.59 -28.94 -10.38
CA ASN A 38 12.56 -28.07 -9.75
C ASN A 38 12.26 -26.60 -10.04
N TYR A 39 11.11 -26.11 -9.58
CA TYR A 39 10.90 -24.68 -9.46
C TYR A 39 11.90 -24.13 -8.44
N ASP A 40 12.84 -23.30 -8.90
CA ASP A 40 13.83 -22.65 -8.03
C ASP A 40 13.22 -21.51 -7.16
N ALA A 41 11.92 -21.27 -7.25
CA ALA A 41 11.20 -20.27 -6.48
C ALA A 41 9.94 -20.84 -5.83
N LEU A 42 9.50 -20.26 -4.73
CA LEU A 42 8.17 -20.52 -4.17
C LEU A 42 7.09 -19.86 -5.01
N PHE A 43 5.87 -20.40 -4.99
CA PHE A 43 4.73 -19.74 -5.61
C PHE A 43 4.40 -18.44 -4.86
N ARG A 44 4.07 -17.37 -5.59
CA ARG A 44 3.59 -16.12 -5.01
C ARG A 44 2.24 -16.31 -4.31
N PRO A 45 1.88 -15.46 -3.35
CA PRO A 45 0.54 -15.51 -2.74
C PRO A 45 -0.53 -15.20 -3.80
N LEU A 46 -1.69 -15.82 -3.65
CA LEU A 46 -2.84 -15.58 -4.53
C LEU A 46 -3.55 -14.27 -4.24
N THR A 47 -3.50 -13.83 -2.98
CA THR A 47 -4.08 -12.57 -2.51
C THR A 47 -3.01 -11.78 -1.80
N PHE A 48 -2.95 -10.49 -2.09
CA PHE A 48 -2.21 -9.51 -1.31
C PHE A 48 -2.89 -8.16 -1.49
N ASP A 49 -3.57 -7.70 -0.45
CA ASP A 49 -4.32 -6.45 -0.49
C ASP A 49 -4.33 -5.73 0.86
N LYS A 50 -4.76 -4.49 0.81
CA LYS A 50 -5.04 -3.68 1.97
C LYS A 50 -6.44 -3.99 2.51
N SER A 51 -6.53 -4.39 3.77
CA SER A 51 -7.80 -4.67 4.46
C SER A 51 -8.35 -3.44 5.19
N ALA A 52 -7.48 -2.67 5.84
CA ALA A 52 -7.81 -1.42 6.53
C ALA A 52 -6.61 -0.48 6.54
N THR A 53 -6.86 0.80 6.71
CA THR A 53 -5.82 1.83 6.84
C THR A 53 -6.29 2.89 7.82
N ASP A 54 -5.48 3.16 8.84
CA ASP A 54 -5.62 4.30 9.74
C ASP A 54 -4.49 5.30 9.52
N ALA A 55 -4.52 6.42 10.24
CA ALA A 55 -3.53 7.47 10.08
C ALA A 55 -2.08 6.99 10.28
N THR A 56 -1.87 6.05 11.18
CA THR A 56 -0.52 5.55 11.54
C THR A 56 -0.36 4.04 11.38
N SER A 57 -1.35 3.38 10.78
CA SER A 57 -1.33 1.92 10.65
C SER A 57 -1.97 1.44 9.34
N VAL A 58 -1.59 0.22 8.92
CA VAL A 58 -2.24 -0.51 7.83
C VAL A 58 -2.40 -1.98 8.20
N THR A 59 -3.55 -2.53 7.90
CA THR A 59 -3.78 -3.97 7.98
C THR A 59 -3.72 -4.58 6.59
N LEU A 60 -2.77 -5.47 6.37
CA LEU A 60 -2.60 -6.20 5.12
C LEU A 60 -3.22 -7.59 5.22
N ARG A 61 -3.90 -8.02 4.17
CA ARG A 61 -4.44 -9.36 3.99
C ARG A 61 -3.67 -10.08 2.88
N TYR A 62 -3.29 -11.32 3.14
CA TYR A 62 -2.54 -12.11 2.17
C TYR A 62 -2.79 -13.61 2.35
N SER A 63 -2.72 -14.35 1.24
CA SER A 63 -2.84 -15.80 1.27
C SER A 63 -1.50 -16.45 1.64
N GLN A 64 -1.61 -17.63 2.24
CA GLN A 64 -0.45 -18.48 2.55
C GLN A 64 0.37 -18.76 1.29
N ILE A 65 1.70 -18.68 1.45
CA ILE A 65 2.67 -19.22 0.51
C ILE A 65 3.06 -20.62 0.98
N VAL A 66 2.81 -21.61 0.14
CA VAL A 66 3.14 -23.01 0.48
C VAL A 66 4.65 -23.14 0.71
N ASN A 67 5.02 -23.82 1.78
CA ASN A 67 6.41 -24.04 2.25
C ASN A 67 7.12 -22.79 2.79
N ALA A 68 6.58 -21.60 2.70
CA ALA A 68 7.19 -20.44 3.35
C ALA A 68 7.26 -20.62 4.88
N LYS A 69 8.37 -20.19 5.45
CA LYS A 69 8.63 -20.13 6.90
C LYS A 69 8.61 -18.70 7.42
N VAL A 70 8.97 -17.76 6.55
CA VAL A 70 8.94 -16.34 6.86
C VAL A 70 8.25 -15.56 5.73
N TYR A 71 7.67 -14.43 6.10
CA TYR A 71 7.11 -13.44 5.20
C TYR A 71 7.88 -12.13 5.39
N ILE A 72 8.35 -11.55 4.30
CA ILE A 72 9.17 -10.33 4.28
C ILE A 72 8.35 -9.24 3.60
N PHE A 73 8.14 -8.13 4.32
CA PHE A 73 7.42 -6.95 3.86
C PHE A 73 8.39 -5.78 3.79
N GLU A 74 8.50 -5.15 2.64
CA GLU A 74 9.34 -3.98 2.42
C GLU A 74 8.44 -2.79 2.09
N PHE A 75 8.55 -1.72 2.90
CA PHE A 75 7.74 -0.51 2.80
C PHE A 75 8.52 0.64 2.19
N TYR A 76 7.82 1.43 1.36
CA TYR A 76 8.38 2.58 0.63
C TYR A 76 7.39 3.75 0.67
N THR A 77 7.89 4.99 0.58
CA THR A 77 7.07 6.22 0.47
C THR A 77 6.89 6.62 -0.99
N ASP A 78 6.44 5.70 -1.82
CA ASP A 78 6.21 5.91 -3.24
C ASP A 78 4.90 5.25 -3.71
N SER A 79 4.69 5.18 -5.01
CA SER A 79 3.51 4.57 -5.62
C SER A 79 3.90 3.38 -6.50
N LEU A 80 4.40 2.30 -5.89
CA LEU A 80 4.81 1.04 -6.53
C LEU A 80 6.08 1.15 -7.40
N GLU A 81 6.93 2.12 -7.14
CA GLU A 81 8.20 2.30 -7.86
C GLU A 81 9.35 1.56 -7.16
N PHE A 82 9.28 1.43 -5.83
CA PHE A 82 10.26 0.73 -4.98
C PHE A 82 11.69 1.26 -5.11
N ASN A 83 11.83 2.58 -5.26
CA ASN A 83 13.12 3.25 -5.33
C ASN A 83 13.84 3.20 -3.97
N ALA A 84 15.15 2.96 -3.99
CA ALA A 84 15.93 2.84 -2.76
C ALA A 84 15.90 4.11 -1.88
N GLU A 85 15.76 5.29 -2.49
CA GLU A 85 15.64 6.59 -1.80
C GLU A 85 14.33 6.73 -1.01
N ASN A 86 13.27 6.00 -1.41
CA ASN A 86 11.95 6.00 -0.79
C ASN A 86 11.77 4.84 0.20
N TYR A 87 12.82 4.05 0.44
CA TYR A 87 12.76 2.92 1.37
C TYR A 87 12.51 3.39 2.80
N VAL A 88 11.55 2.75 3.47
CA VAL A 88 11.17 3.04 4.87
C VAL A 88 11.75 1.98 5.80
N ARG A 89 11.33 0.73 5.63
CA ARG A 89 11.75 -0.39 6.48
C ARG A 89 11.41 -1.75 5.88
N THR A 90 11.97 -2.79 6.48
CA THR A 90 11.61 -4.19 6.24
C THR A 90 11.10 -4.82 7.52
N ASP A 91 9.92 -5.43 7.46
CA ASP A 91 9.35 -6.23 8.54
C ASP A 91 9.37 -7.71 8.13
N THR A 92 9.89 -8.55 9.02
CA THR A 92 9.95 -10.01 8.81
C THR A 92 9.08 -10.72 9.84
N ILE A 93 8.15 -11.55 9.38
CA ILE A 93 7.19 -12.24 10.21
C ILE A 93 7.36 -13.75 10.04
N LEU A 94 7.51 -14.46 11.14
CA LEU A 94 7.56 -15.92 11.15
C LEU A 94 6.14 -16.47 10.91
N LYS A 95 6.02 -17.45 10.03
CA LYS A 95 4.72 -18.08 9.73
C LYS A 95 4.05 -18.63 10.98
N ASP A 96 4.81 -19.21 11.91
CA ASP A 96 4.28 -19.88 13.10
C ASP A 96 3.70 -18.88 14.13
N THR A 97 3.95 -17.57 13.95
CA THR A 97 3.36 -16.48 14.78
C THR A 97 2.07 -15.93 14.19
N LEU A 98 1.71 -16.34 12.97
CA LEU A 98 0.53 -15.81 12.27
C LEU A 98 -0.75 -16.52 12.72
N THR A 99 -1.78 -15.71 12.95
CA THR A 99 -3.13 -16.22 13.18
C THR A 99 -3.87 -16.36 11.86
N VAL A 100 -4.47 -17.51 11.61
CA VAL A 100 -5.33 -17.73 10.44
C VAL A 100 -6.57 -16.84 10.57
N PHE A 101 -6.76 -15.99 9.56
CA PHE A 101 -7.94 -15.12 9.47
C PHE A 101 -9.12 -15.85 8.81
N SER A 102 -8.84 -16.56 7.72
CA SER A 102 -9.85 -17.31 6.98
C SER A 102 -9.25 -18.58 6.40
N GLU A 103 -10.02 -19.66 6.41
CA GLU A 103 -9.68 -20.93 5.80
C GLU A 103 -10.86 -21.40 4.95
N SER A 104 -10.61 -21.73 3.69
CA SER A 104 -11.62 -22.26 2.78
C SER A 104 -11.23 -23.66 2.34
N ASN A 105 -12.20 -24.55 2.33
CA ASN A 105 -12.00 -25.96 1.94
C ASN A 105 -11.99 -26.17 0.43
N THR A 106 -12.34 -25.15 -0.37
CA THR A 106 -12.49 -25.35 -1.82
C THR A 106 -12.10 -24.11 -2.64
N PRO A 107 -10.91 -24.05 -3.22
CA PRO A 107 -9.69 -24.79 -2.88
C PRO A 107 -9.18 -24.39 -1.50
N MET A 108 -8.53 -25.27 -0.81
CA MET A 108 -7.98 -24.98 0.52
C MET A 108 -7.12 -23.71 0.48
N ARG A 109 -7.60 -22.63 1.10
CA ARG A 109 -6.99 -21.33 1.06
C ARG A 109 -6.92 -20.76 2.46
N VAL A 110 -5.69 -20.63 2.95
CA VAL A 110 -5.40 -20.01 4.23
C VAL A 110 -5.04 -18.54 3.99
N GLU A 111 -5.70 -17.64 4.68
CA GLU A 111 -5.42 -16.21 4.64
C GLU A 111 -5.02 -15.68 6.01
N TYR A 112 -4.10 -14.73 6.02
CA TYR A 112 -3.62 -14.03 7.19
C TYR A 112 -3.99 -12.56 7.10
N ARG A 113 -4.10 -11.91 8.28
CA ARG A 113 -4.16 -10.46 8.43
C ARG A 113 -3.08 -10.02 9.39
N THR A 114 -2.33 -9.01 9.03
CA THR A 114 -1.27 -8.45 9.86
C THR A 114 -1.42 -6.94 9.93
N LEU A 115 -1.39 -6.41 11.15
CA LEU A 115 -1.36 -4.99 11.45
C LEU A 115 0.09 -4.50 11.47
N PHE A 116 0.38 -3.49 10.67
CA PHE A 116 1.65 -2.77 10.68
C PHE A 116 1.39 -1.34 11.19
N GLN A 117 2.25 -0.85 12.06
CA GLN A 117 2.11 0.44 12.75
C GLN A 117 3.30 1.34 12.44
N GLU A 118 3.33 2.55 13.02
CA GLU A 118 4.41 3.54 12.92
C GLU A 118 4.56 4.15 11.51
N PHE A 119 3.45 4.33 10.80
CA PHE A 119 3.40 5.14 9.59
C PHE A 119 3.14 6.62 9.93
N ASN A 120 3.40 7.49 8.97
CA ASN A 120 3.02 8.90 9.06
C ASN A 120 1.63 9.08 8.42
N GLY A 121 0.84 10.00 8.96
CA GLY A 121 -0.44 10.39 8.37
C GLY A 121 -0.26 11.09 7.02
N SER A 122 -1.35 11.17 6.26
CA SER A 122 -1.43 11.84 4.95
C SER A 122 -0.37 11.44 3.93
N THR A 123 0.23 10.27 4.10
CA THR A 123 1.40 9.83 3.33
C THR A 123 1.06 8.67 2.40
N GLN A 124 1.57 8.75 1.16
CA GLN A 124 1.48 7.65 0.19
C GLN A 124 2.54 6.61 0.51
N TYR A 125 2.14 5.36 0.56
CA TYR A 125 3.03 4.22 0.75
C TYR A 125 2.78 3.15 -0.31
N SER A 126 3.82 2.39 -0.58
CA SER A 126 3.73 1.09 -1.24
C SER A 126 4.42 0.03 -0.39
N VAL A 127 3.94 -1.18 -0.50
CA VAL A 127 4.54 -2.34 0.16
C VAL A 127 4.63 -3.49 -0.83
N ARG A 128 5.76 -4.18 -0.81
CA ARG A 128 5.92 -5.45 -1.51
C ARG A 128 6.23 -6.56 -0.52
N MET A 129 5.73 -7.74 -0.82
CA MET A 129 5.84 -8.92 0.03
C MET A 129 6.36 -10.12 -0.75
N LYS A 130 7.22 -10.92 -0.12
CA LYS A 130 7.61 -12.26 -0.55
C LYS A 130 7.62 -13.22 0.64
N GLY A 131 7.57 -14.51 0.37
CA GLY A 131 7.83 -15.54 1.37
C GLY A 131 9.13 -16.27 1.10
N GLU A 132 9.79 -16.76 2.14
CA GLU A 132 10.99 -17.59 2.05
C GLU A 132 10.81 -18.88 2.87
N ASP A 133 11.36 -19.99 2.36
CA ASP A 133 11.41 -21.26 3.09
C ASP A 133 12.65 -21.35 4.00
N ALA A 134 12.82 -22.50 4.66
CA ALA A 134 13.94 -22.74 5.56
C ALA A 134 15.31 -22.82 4.84
N GLN A 135 15.34 -22.95 3.53
CA GLN A 135 16.54 -23.03 2.70
C GLN A 135 16.86 -21.69 2.02
N GLY A 136 16.06 -20.63 2.29
CA GLY A 136 16.23 -19.31 1.68
C GLY A 136 15.64 -19.21 0.27
N LYS A 137 14.88 -20.21 -0.18
CA LYS A 137 14.18 -20.17 -1.45
C LYS A 137 12.98 -19.23 -1.34
N ALA A 138 12.92 -18.20 -2.18
CA ALA A 138 11.92 -17.14 -2.11
C ALA A 138 10.85 -17.26 -3.19
N SER A 139 9.67 -16.68 -2.91
CA SER A 139 8.68 -16.38 -3.93
C SER A 139 9.03 -15.09 -4.69
N THR A 140 8.38 -14.86 -5.82
CA THR A 140 8.36 -13.52 -6.42
C THR A 140 7.56 -12.55 -5.55
N TYR A 141 7.91 -11.24 -5.63
CA TYR A 141 7.18 -10.19 -4.93
C TYR A 141 5.76 -10.02 -5.47
N VAL A 142 4.85 -9.69 -4.59
CA VAL A 142 3.55 -9.07 -4.87
C VAL A 142 3.52 -7.73 -4.15
N SER A 143 2.74 -6.77 -4.65
CA SER A 143 2.75 -5.40 -4.13
C SER A 143 1.36 -4.78 -4.09
N VAL A 144 1.19 -3.82 -3.17
CA VAL A 144 -0.01 -2.97 -3.06
C VAL A 144 0.40 -1.58 -2.60
N ALA A 145 -0.31 -0.56 -3.07
CA ALA A 145 -0.16 0.81 -2.61
C ALA A 145 -1.32 1.21 -1.69
N PHE A 146 -1.06 2.10 -0.73
CA PHE A 146 -2.05 2.67 0.15
C PHE A 146 -1.66 4.09 0.54
N LYS A 147 -2.65 4.89 0.91
CA LYS A 147 -2.44 6.21 1.50
C LYS A 147 -3.04 6.21 2.89
N THR A 148 -2.26 6.68 3.87
CA THR A 148 -2.76 6.92 5.23
C THR A 148 -3.62 8.18 5.25
N PRO A 149 -4.75 8.21 5.97
CA PRO A 149 -5.49 9.44 6.24
C PRO A 149 -4.67 10.39 7.12
N ASP A 150 -5.16 11.62 7.27
CA ASP A 150 -4.57 12.60 8.17
C ASP A 150 -4.67 12.11 9.62
N GLU A 151 -3.65 12.39 10.42
CA GLU A 151 -3.71 12.16 11.86
C GLU A 151 -4.63 13.19 12.49
N GLN A 152 -5.52 12.77 13.39
CA GLN A 152 -6.38 13.67 14.17
C GLN A 152 -5.77 13.87 15.55
N LEU A 153 -4.92 14.86 15.66
CA LEU A 153 -4.18 15.16 16.89
C LEU A 153 -4.80 16.32 17.68
N PHE A 154 -5.40 17.30 16.99
CA PHE A 154 -6.02 18.42 17.67
C PHE A 154 -7.24 17.97 18.47
N THR A 155 -7.21 18.23 19.78
CA THR A 155 -8.31 17.91 20.72
C THR A 155 -9.20 19.11 20.98
N GLY A 156 -8.74 20.33 20.70
CA GLY A 156 -9.52 21.54 20.87
C GLY A 156 -8.89 22.80 20.29
N VAL A 157 -9.74 23.77 20.01
CA VAL A 157 -9.36 25.13 19.61
C VAL A 157 -10.26 26.11 20.38
N GLU A 158 -9.66 26.89 21.28
CA GLU A 158 -10.34 27.95 22.00
C GLU A 158 -9.96 29.30 21.40
N VAL A 159 -10.96 30.06 20.95
CA VAL A 159 -10.76 31.32 20.23
C VAL A 159 -11.23 32.51 21.04
N THR A 160 -10.45 33.59 21.05
CA THR A 160 -10.81 34.90 21.61
C THR A 160 -10.85 35.94 20.49
N ALA A 161 -10.98 37.24 20.86
CA ALA A 161 -10.99 38.32 19.88
C ALA A 161 -9.68 38.48 19.07
N ASN A 162 -8.55 38.03 19.61
CA ASN A 162 -7.23 38.23 19.00
C ASN A 162 -6.22 37.09 19.30
N SER A 163 -6.71 35.96 19.81
CA SER A 163 -5.88 34.80 20.09
C SER A 163 -6.64 33.50 19.83
N ALA A 164 -5.89 32.41 19.66
CA ALA A 164 -6.39 31.05 19.63
C ALA A 164 -5.48 30.16 20.46
N THR A 165 -6.07 29.36 21.36
CA THR A 165 -5.36 28.32 22.09
C THR A 165 -5.69 26.98 21.47
N LEU A 166 -4.64 26.32 20.98
CA LEU A 166 -4.71 25.00 20.36
C LEU A 166 -4.32 23.96 21.39
N THR A 167 -5.04 22.86 21.47
CA THR A 167 -4.69 21.68 22.28
C THR A 167 -4.65 20.45 21.40
N TRP A 168 -3.74 19.51 21.70
CA TRP A 168 -3.57 18.27 20.94
C TRP A 168 -3.32 17.09 21.86
N GLU A 169 -3.41 15.86 21.31
CA GLU A 169 -3.09 14.65 22.03
C GLU A 169 -1.59 14.58 22.38
N GLU A 170 -1.27 14.01 23.55
CA GLU A 170 0.10 13.82 23.97
C GLU A 170 0.84 12.93 22.95
N THR A 171 1.87 13.49 22.32
CA THR A 171 2.74 12.79 21.39
C THR A 171 4.12 13.45 21.35
N ASN A 172 5.17 12.66 21.40
CA ASN A 172 6.56 13.12 21.24
C ASN A 172 6.93 13.37 19.77
N ARG A 173 5.97 13.31 18.87
CA ARG A 173 6.18 13.43 17.41
C ARG A 173 6.04 14.84 16.89
N VAL A 174 5.38 15.72 17.63
CA VAL A 174 5.16 17.11 17.22
C VAL A 174 6.44 17.93 17.43
N THR A 175 6.85 18.70 16.44
CA THR A 175 8.04 19.55 16.48
C THR A 175 7.72 21.04 16.33
N HIS A 176 6.74 21.39 15.52
CA HIS A 176 6.33 22.79 15.29
C HIS A 176 4.93 22.86 14.70
N LEU A 177 4.37 24.07 14.66
CA LEU A 177 3.13 24.39 13.97
C LEU A 177 3.46 25.28 12.77
N THR A 178 2.57 25.33 11.78
CA THR A 178 2.53 26.41 10.81
C THR A 178 1.18 27.11 10.85
N LEU A 179 1.18 28.42 10.64
CA LEU A 179 0.02 29.30 10.64
C LEU A 179 -0.10 29.99 9.29
N ALA A 180 -1.26 29.93 8.65
CA ALA A 180 -1.59 30.69 7.46
C ALA A 180 -2.93 31.40 7.63
N GLN A 181 -2.99 32.69 7.29
CA GLN A 181 -4.24 33.44 7.22
C GLN A 181 -4.91 33.26 5.87
N MET A 182 -6.22 33.15 5.87
CA MET A 182 -7.03 33.15 4.65
C MET A 182 -7.20 34.58 4.15
N VAL A 183 -6.81 34.82 2.92
CA VAL A 183 -7.01 36.08 2.19
C VAL A 183 -7.90 35.77 0.99
N ASP A 184 -9.06 36.39 0.91
CA ASP A 184 -10.14 36.07 -0.04
C ASP A 184 -10.58 34.58 0.09
N THR A 185 -10.13 33.74 -0.80
CA THR A 185 -10.48 32.30 -0.84
C THR A 185 -9.26 31.38 -0.76
N LYS A 186 -8.05 31.93 -0.50
CA LYS A 186 -6.80 31.18 -0.48
C LYS A 186 -6.05 31.45 0.81
N TYR A 187 -5.35 30.44 1.31
CA TYR A 187 -4.38 30.62 2.38
C TYR A 187 -3.14 31.30 1.85
N GLY A 188 -2.69 32.33 2.58
CA GLY A 188 -1.45 33.04 2.32
C GLY A 188 -0.21 32.18 2.65
N GLU A 189 0.93 32.86 2.79
CA GLU A 189 2.20 32.23 3.15
C GLU A 189 2.10 31.58 4.55
N GLU A 190 2.63 30.36 4.68
CA GLU A 190 2.67 29.67 5.96
C GLU A 190 3.84 30.17 6.81
N LYS A 191 3.55 30.65 8.00
CA LYS A 191 4.53 31.05 9.01
C LYS A 191 4.78 29.90 9.97
N GLN A 192 6.03 29.51 10.15
CA GLN A 192 6.41 28.52 11.17
C GLN A 192 6.28 29.12 12.58
N ILE A 193 5.73 28.33 13.50
CA ILE A 193 5.60 28.59 14.93
C ILE A 193 6.39 27.51 15.67
N ASP A 194 7.48 27.88 16.28
CA ASP A 194 8.28 26.98 17.08
C ASP A 194 7.59 26.70 18.43
N LEU A 195 7.65 25.45 18.86
CA LEU A 195 7.12 25.00 20.14
C LEU A 195 8.25 24.95 21.17
N THR A 196 7.99 25.50 22.35
CA THR A 196 8.90 25.34 23.49
C THR A 196 8.71 23.97 24.14
N SER A 197 9.64 23.58 25.01
CA SER A 197 9.51 22.35 25.80
C SER A 197 8.25 22.34 26.65
N GLU A 198 7.85 23.53 27.15
CA GLU A 198 6.64 23.72 27.94
C GLU A 198 5.37 23.55 27.09
N ASP A 199 5.34 24.09 25.87
CA ASP A 199 4.22 23.91 24.92
C ASP A 199 4.01 22.42 24.60
N ILE A 200 5.11 21.70 24.35
CA ILE A 200 5.08 20.26 24.05
C ILE A 200 4.61 19.45 25.26
N ALA A 201 5.13 19.76 26.46
CA ALA A 201 4.72 19.09 27.69
C ALA A 201 3.27 19.36 28.08
N ALA A 202 2.78 20.57 27.81
CA ALA A 202 1.39 20.95 28.03
C ALA A 202 0.45 20.50 26.92
N CYS A 203 0.96 19.98 25.80
CA CYS A 203 0.21 19.67 24.59
C CYS A 203 -0.69 20.83 24.16
N SER A 204 -0.19 22.06 24.27
CA SER A 204 -0.97 23.28 24.05
C SER A 204 -0.10 24.44 23.60
N LYS A 205 -0.67 25.29 22.73
CA LYS A 205 -0.04 26.55 22.28
C LYS A 205 -1.07 27.65 22.11
N THR A 206 -0.81 28.79 22.74
CA THR A 206 -1.60 30.00 22.49
C THR A 206 -0.93 30.85 21.41
N LEU A 207 -1.65 31.08 20.33
CA LEU A 207 -1.31 32.02 19.28
C LEU A 207 -1.96 33.38 19.60
N SER A 208 -1.15 34.43 19.70
CA SER A 208 -1.59 35.77 20.03
C SER A 208 -1.41 36.72 18.85
N GLN A 209 -1.99 37.93 18.95
CA GLN A 209 -1.91 38.98 17.93
C GLN A 209 -2.55 38.56 16.59
N LEU A 210 -3.57 37.73 16.66
CA LEU A 210 -4.37 37.36 15.49
C LEU A 210 -5.36 38.50 15.16
N GLU A 211 -5.66 38.63 13.86
CA GLU A 211 -6.58 39.68 13.39
C GLU A 211 -8.02 39.22 13.63
N ASN A 212 -8.80 40.14 14.27
CA ASN A 212 -10.22 39.90 14.49
C ASN A 212 -11.00 39.85 13.17
N GLY A 213 -11.88 38.89 13.02
CA GLY A 213 -12.63 38.66 11.78
C GLY A 213 -11.88 37.81 10.72
N ALA A 214 -10.63 37.44 10.96
CA ALA A 214 -9.87 36.64 10.02
C ALA A 214 -10.03 35.14 10.27
N THR A 215 -9.87 34.37 9.23
CA THR A 215 -9.83 32.90 9.27
C THR A 215 -8.39 32.41 9.14
N TYR A 216 -8.01 31.49 9.98
CA TYR A 216 -6.68 30.90 10.02
C TYR A 216 -6.72 29.40 9.84
N ARG A 217 -5.66 28.88 9.22
CA ARG A 217 -5.34 27.44 9.20
C ARG A 217 -4.04 27.22 9.97
N VAL A 218 -4.07 26.32 10.94
CA VAL A 218 -2.89 25.84 11.64
C VAL A 218 -2.66 24.39 11.26
N ARG A 219 -1.42 24.06 10.97
CA ARG A 219 -0.96 22.68 10.76
C ARG A 219 -0.03 22.29 11.88
N ILE A 220 -0.15 21.03 12.32
CA ILE A 220 0.77 20.39 13.25
C ILE A 220 1.74 19.51 12.47
N LEU A 221 3.01 19.62 12.74
CA LEU A 221 4.06 18.97 11.96
C LEU A 221 5.07 18.24 12.86
N ARG A 222 5.61 17.16 12.30
CA ARG A 222 6.78 16.45 12.80
C ARG A 222 7.92 16.70 11.82
N THR A 223 8.91 17.50 12.22
CA THR A 223 10.02 17.94 11.36
C THR A 223 9.46 18.61 10.09
N VAL A 224 9.46 17.95 8.96
CA VAL A 224 8.90 18.42 7.69
C VAL A 224 7.61 17.66 7.28
N LEU A 225 7.18 16.70 8.09
CA LEU A 225 6.01 15.89 7.80
C LEU A 225 4.76 16.53 8.37
N TYR A 226 3.82 16.76 7.50
CA TYR A 226 2.48 17.19 7.87
C TYR A 226 1.73 16.06 8.59
N MET A 227 1.08 16.40 9.71
CA MET A 227 0.27 15.44 10.48
C MET A 227 -1.21 15.78 10.39
N GLU A 228 -1.60 17.00 10.74
CA GLU A 228 -3.00 17.46 10.73
C GLU A 228 -3.11 18.97 10.52
N ALA A 229 -4.27 19.46 10.06
CA ALA A 229 -4.63 20.86 10.02
C ALA A 229 -5.97 21.12 10.72
N VAL A 230 -6.05 22.27 11.38
CA VAL A 230 -7.31 22.83 11.90
C VAL A 230 -7.54 24.21 11.32
N VAL A 231 -8.80 24.54 11.07
CA VAL A 231 -9.24 25.86 10.61
C VAL A 231 -10.15 26.48 11.65
N PHE A 232 -9.92 27.73 11.98
CA PHE A 232 -10.75 28.49 12.93
C PHE A 232 -10.88 29.93 12.49
N HIS A 233 -11.93 30.60 13.00
CA HIS A 233 -12.21 31.99 12.75
C HIS A 233 -12.10 32.80 14.05
N ILE A 234 -11.40 33.94 13.99
CA ILE A 234 -11.25 34.86 15.14
C ILE A 234 -12.48 35.77 15.23
N GLY A 235 -13.14 35.80 16.39
CA GLY A 235 -14.22 36.75 16.68
C GLY A 235 -15.65 36.23 16.63
N GLY A 236 -15.89 34.95 16.68
CA GLY A 236 -17.26 34.39 16.82
C GLY A 236 -17.42 32.95 16.42
N GLY A 237 -17.45 32.06 17.41
CA GLY A 237 -17.92 30.68 17.29
C GLY A 237 -17.08 29.76 16.44
N ALA A 238 -16.69 28.62 17.00
CA ALA A 238 -16.02 27.56 16.30
C ALA A 238 -16.78 27.20 15.01
N VAL A 239 -16.08 27.26 13.89
CA VAL A 239 -16.54 26.65 12.65
C VAL A 239 -15.99 25.21 12.68
N GLN A 240 -16.93 24.25 12.77
CA GLN A 240 -16.64 22.80 12.67
C GLN A 240 -16.08 22.43 11.31
#